data_6ff67907f9850a8c3cc137fb1722d12e
#
_entry.id   6ff67907f9850a8c3cc137fb1722d12e
#
_cell.length_a   1.000
_cell.length_b   1.000
_cell.length_c   1.000
_cell.angle_alpha   90.00
_cell.angle_beta   90.00
_cell.angle_gamma   90.00
#
_symmetry.space_group_name_H-M   'P 1'
#
loop_
_entity.id
_entity.type
_entity.pdbx_description
1 polymer ?
#
loop_
_entity_poly.entity_id
_entity_poly.type
_entity_poly.pdbx_seq_one_letter_code
_entity_poly.pdbx_strand_id
1 'polypeptide(L)'
;MDTDYSIYTLSDPIDGSIRYVGKTKNAESRYNAHLVAIRGEGSLDKRNWVKSLRGQGLKPIFTIIEEGLSRDQAYVKEKYWIRHHIEKGANLYNQIGIKPSSQEIMRLIHRYQDLTDQAIPPNAE
;
A
#
# COMPACT_ATOMS: atom_id res chain seq x y z
N MET A 1 -13.65 -16.74 -11.89
CA MET A 1 -12.74 -16.45 -10.77
C MET A 1 -12.59 -14.96 -10.65
N ASP A 2 -12.66 -14.46 -9.42
CA ASP A 2 -12.60 -13.02 -9.18
C ASP A 2 -11.17 -12.52 -9.30
N THR A 3 -10.92 -11.68 -10.31
CA THR A 3 -9.61 -11.08 -10.56
C THR A 3 -9.72 -9.57 -10.62
N ASP A 4 -10.60 -9.00 -9.81
CA ASP A 4 -10.89 -7.58 -9.85
C ASP A 4 -10.03 -6.76 -8.89
N TYR A 5 -9.09 -7.40 -8.21
CA TYR A 5 -8.27 -6.67 -7.25
C TYR A 5 -7.15 -5.91 -7.93
N SER A 6 -6.86 -4.75 -7.36
CA SER A 6 -5.76 -3.90 -7.79
C SER A 6 -4.89 -3.53 -6.59
N ILE A 7 -3.63 -3.26 -6.84
CA ILE A 7 -2.72 -2.68 -5.87
C ILE A 7 -2.53 -1.21 -6.23
N TYR A 8 -2.59 -0.36 -5.25
CA TYR A 8 -2.45 1.08 -5.48
C TYR A 8 -1.50 1.68 -4.46
N THR A 9 -1.03 2.88 -4.78
CA THR A 9 -0.25 3.69 -3.85
C THR A 9 -0.92 5.02 -3.64
N LEU A 10 -0.68 5.60 -2.47
CA LEU A 10 -1.00 6.99 -2.21
C LEU A 10 0.32 7.73 -2.07
N SER A 11 0.47 8.82 -2.81
CA SER A 11 1.69 9.63 -2.80
C SER A 11 1.38 11.03 -2.32
N ASP A 12 2.39 11.66 -1.72
CA ASP A 12 2.28 13.03 -1.29
C ASP A 12 2.40 13.94 -2.50
N PRO A 13 1.41 14.81 -2.74
CA PRO A 13 1.47 15.70 -3.91
C PRO A 13 2.53 16.77 -3.81
N ILE A 14 3.06 17.02 -2.62
CA ILE A 14 4.05 18.07 -2.41
C ILE A 14 5.43 17.60 -2.83
N ASP A 15 5.82 16.39 -2.44
CA ASP A 15 7.17 15.89 -2.73
C ASP A 15 7.21 14.62 -3.56
N GLY A 16 6.06 14.04 -3.89
CA GLY A 16 5.99 12.84 -4.70
C GLY A 16 6.30 11.55 -3.96
N SER A 17 6.53 11.61 -2.66
CA SER A 17 6.91 10.42 -1.92
C SER A 17 5.72 9.46 -1.77
N ILE A 18 6.02 8.15 -1.85
CA ILE A 18 5.02 7.12 -1.63
C ILE A 18 4.79 7.00 -0.13
N ARG A 19 3.54 7.09 0.29
CA ARG A 19 3.19 7.08 1.71
C ARG A 19 2.31 5.91 2.11
N TYR A 20 1.67 5.24 1.17
CA TYR A 20 0.75 4.17 1.50
C TYR A 20 0.60 3.21 0.33
N VAL A 21 0.49 1.93 0.62
CA VAL A 21 0.21 0.89 -0.37
C VAL A 21 -1.03 0.14 0.09
N GLY A 22 -1.96 -0.11 -0.82
CA GLY A 22 -3.17 -0.83 -0.48
C GLY A 22 -3.66 -1.71 -1.61
N LYS A 23 -4.71 -2.46 -1.32
CA LYS A 23 -5.39 -3.28 -2.30
C LYS A 23 -6.88 -2.98 -2.26
N THR A 24 -7.53 -3.12 -3.40
CA THR A 24 -8.95 -2.84 -3.48
C THR A 24 -9.57 -3.51 -4.70
N LYS A 25 -10.88 -3.76 -4.61
CA LYS A 25 -11.68 -4.18 -5.76
C LYS A 25 -12.32 -2.98 -6.44
N ASN A 26 -12.33 -1.84 -5.78
CA ASN A 26 -12.99 -0.64 -6.31
C ASN A 26 -12.15 0.58 -5.96
N ALA A 27 -11.35 1.03 -6.92
CA ALA A 27 -10.39 2.11 -6.72
C ALA A 27 -11.07 3.41 -6.31
N GLU A 28 -12.15 3.76 -6.99
CA GLU A 28 -12.84 5.02 -6.70
C GLU A 28 -13.39 5.05 -5.29
N SER A 29 -14.07 3.98 -4.89
CA SER A 29 -14.64 3.88 -3.56
C SER A 29 -13.56 3.91 -2.49
N ARG A 30 -12.45 3.23 -2.73
CA ARG A 30 -11.35 3.19 -1.76
C ARG A 30 -10.67 4.55 -1.64
N TYR A 31 -10.48 5.24 -2.75
CA TYR A 31 -9.89 6.58 -2.71
C TYR A 31 -10.77 7.53 -1.92
N ASN A 32 -12.09 7.49 -2.18
CA ASN A 32 -13.02 8.32 -1.44
C ASN A 32 -13.01 8.01 0.06
N ALA A 33 -12.88 6.73 0.41
CA ALA A 33 -12.78 6.33 1.80
C ALA A 33 -11.55 6.93 2.47
N HIS A 34 -10.43 6.98 1.77
CA HIS A 34 -9.22 7.61 2.30
C HIS A 34 -9.41 9.11 2.49
N LEU A 35 -10.09 9.76 1.55
CA LEU A 35 -10.27 11.22 1.61
C LEU A 35 -11.13 11.66 2.79
N VAL A 36 -12.13 10.86 3.16
CA VAL A 36 -13.00 11.20 4.27
C VAL A 36 -12.52 10.65 5.61
N ALA A 37 -11.50 9.89 5.62
CA ALA A 37 -10.85 9.13 6.68
C ALA A 37 -11.02 9.66 8.11
N ILE A 38 -12.24 9.75 8.57
CA ILE A 38 -12.52 10.20 9.93
C ILE A 38 -12.19 9.08 10.92
N ARG A 39 -12.36 7.83 10.47
CA ARG A 39 -12.03 6.67 11.30
C ARG A 39 -11.95 5.43 10.40
N GLY A 40 -11.39 4.37 10.94
CA GLY A 40 -11.38 3.06 10.31
C GLY A 40 -10.08 2.76 9.62
N GLU A 41 -10.07 2.87 8.34
CA GLU A 41 -9.00 2.36 7.50
C GLU A 41 -7.65 3.02 7.74
N GLY A 42 -6.67 2.19 8.00
CA GLY A 42 -5.30 2.62 8.08
C GLY A 42 -4.91 3.21 9.42
N SER A 43 -3.70 3.69 9.51
CA SER A 43 -3.12 4.21 10.73
C SER A 43 -3.60 5.63 11.01
N LEU A 44 -3.46 6.03 12.26
CA LEU A 44 -3.74 7.41 12.66
C LEU A 44 -2.82 8.37 11.89
N ASP A 45 -1.57 7.99 11.68
CA ASP A 45 -0.62 8.82 10.94
C ASP A 45 -1.09 9.06 9.51
N LYS A 46 -1.61 8.03 8.85
CA LYS A 46 -2.14 8.19 7.50
C LYS A 46 -3.33 9.15 7.51
N ARG A 47 -4.23 8.97 8.46
CA ARG A 47 -5.41 9.83 8.55
C ARG A 47 -5.04 11.28 8.81
N ASN A 48 -4.08 11.50 9.69
CA ASN A 48 -3.61 12.86 9.98
C ASN A 48 -2.95 13.50 8.77
N TRP A 49 -2.18 12.71 8.01
CA TRP A 49 -1.55 13.17 6.79
C TRP A 49 -2.60 13.62 5.76
N VAL A 50 -3.62 12.79 5.55
CA VAL A 50 -4.70 13.13 4.61
C VAL A 50 -5.41 14.39 5.05
N LYS A 51 -5.72 14.51 6.35
CA LYS A 51 -6.38 15.70 6.87
C LYS A 51 -5.53 16.94 6.65
N SER A 52 -4.23 16.83 6.88
CA SER A 52 -3.31 17.95 6.66
C SER A 52 -3.31 18.40 5.21
N LEU A 53 -3.26 17.45 4.28
CA LEU A 53 -3.31 17.78 2.85
C LEU A 53 -4.63 18.46 2.50
N ARG A 54 -5.74 17.92 3.00
CA ARG A 54 -7.06 18.48 2.71
C ARG A 54 -7.18 19.90 3.24
N GLY A 55 -6.59 20.17 4.41
CA GLY A 55 -6.59 21.51 4.98
C GLY A 55 -5.82 22.51 4.13
N GLN A 56 -4.94 22.05 3.27
CA GLN A 56 -4.18 22.88 2.34
C GLN A 56 -4.79 22.90 0.95
N GLY A 57 -5.96 22.30 0.77
CA GLY A 57 -6.59 22.19 -0.54
C GLY A 57 -5.97 21.12 -1.42
N LEU A 58 -5.25 20.17 -0.85
CA LEU A 58 -4.55 19.12 -1.58
C LEU A 58 -5.17 17.75 -1.28
N LYS A 59 -4.82 16.78 -2.10
CA LYS A 59 -5.27 15.39 -1.95
C LYS A 59 -4.10 14.45 -2.24
N PRO A 60 -4.07 13.27 -1.59
CA PRO A 60 -3.10 12.25 -1.97
C PRO A 60 -3.27 11.87 -3.45
N ILE A 61 -2.18 11.53 -4.09
CA ILE A 61 -2.21 11.04 -5.46
C ILE A 61 -2.43 9.53 -5.42
N PHE A 62 -3.49 9.07 -6.07
CA PHE A 62 -3.85 7.65 -6.12
C PHE A 62 -3.34 7.05 -7.42
N THR A 63 -2.50 6.03 -7.34
CA THR A 63 -1.91 5.41 -8.52
C THR A 63 -2.11 3.90 -8.45
N ILE A 64 -2.69 3.31 -9.50
CA ILE A 64 -2.81 1.86 -9.59
C ILE A 64 -1.51 1.32 -10.19
N ILE A 65 -0.88 0.40 -9.47
CA ILE A 65 0.40 -0.16 -9.89
C ILE A 65 0.31 -1.60 -10.37
N GLU A 66 -0.74 -2.31 -10.00
CA GLU A 66 -1.05 -3.63 -10.54
C GLU A 66 -2.54 -3.83 -10.52
N GLU A 67 -3.07 -4.56 -11.51
CA GLU A 67 -4.49 -4.86 -11.54
C GLU A 67 -4.71 -6.26 -12.12
N GLY A 68 -5.96 -6.71 -12.11
CA GLY A 68 -6.28 -8.03 -12.64
C GLY A 68 -5.87 -9.14 -11.70
N LEU A 69 -5.88 -8.91 -10.40
CA LEU A 69 -5.40 -9.88 -9.42
C LEU A 69 -6.57 -10.57 -8.73
N SER A 70 -6.36 -11.84 -8.38
CA SER A 70 -7.27 -12.54 -7.50
C SER A 70 -7.10 -12.02 -6.09
N ARG A 71 -8.03 -12.40 -5.20
CA ARG A 71 -7.94 -12.01 -3.80
C ARG A 71 -6.61 -12.45 -3.18
N ASP A 72 -6.22 -13.70 -3.43
CA ASP A 72 -4.98 -14.24 -2.85
C ASP A 72 -3.75 -13.57 -3.45
N GLN A 73 -3.76 -13.35 -4.75
CA GLN A 73 -2.67 -12.64 -5.40
C GLN A 73 -2.53 -11.22 -4.87
N ALA A 74 -3.66 -10.54 -4.66
CA ALA A 74 -3.63 -9.18 -4.15
C ALA A 74 -3.04 -9.13 -2.74
N TYR A 75 -3.38 -10.12 -1.90
CA TYR A 75 -2.82 -10.20 -0.56
C TYR A 75 -1.30 -10.29 -0.60
N VAL A 76 -0.78 -11.19 -1.44
CA VAL A 76 0.66 -11.40 -1.55
C VAL A 76 1.35 -10.19 -2.18
N LYS A 77 0.76 -9.64 -3.23
CA LYS A 77 1.34 -8.50 -3.93
C LYS A 77 1.36 -7.24 -3.09
N GLU A 78 0.34 -7.04 -2.27
CA GLU A 78 0.33 -5.90 -1.37
C GLU A 78 1.54 -5.95 -0.43
N LYS A 79 1.82 -7.12 0.14
CA LYS A 79 2.97 -7.28 1.02
C LYS A 79 4.29 -7.08 0.29
N TYR A 80 4.36 -7.58 -0.94
CA TYR A 80 5.54 -7.37 -1.78
C TYR A 80 5.82 -5.88 -1.99
N TRP A 81 4.79 -5.13 -2.36
CA TRP A 81 4.97 -3.72 -2.68
C TRP A 81 5.26 -2.87 -1.44
N ILE A 82 4.67 -3.23 -0.29
CA ILE A 82 5.01 -2.57 0.97
C ILE A 82 6.50 -2.74 1.24
N ARG A 83 6.99 -3.97 1.17
CA ARG A 83 8.40 -4.26 1.40
C ARG A 83 9.28 -3.53 0.39
N HIS A 84 8.90 -3.58 -0.88
CA HIS A 84 9.65 -2.95 -1.97
C HIS A 84 9.87 -1.46 -1.69
N HIS A 85 8.81 -0.76 -1.34
CA HIS A 85 8.91 0.68 -1.11
C HIS A 85 9.69 0.99 0.17
N ILE A 86 9.55 0.18 1.20
CA ILE A 86 10.34 0.38 2.41
C ILE A 86 11.83 0.21 2.10
N GLU A 87 12.18 -0.78 1.32
CA GLU A 87 13.57 -1.02 0.93
C GLU A 87 14.13 0.13 0.07
N LYS A 88 13.26 0.82 -0.65
CA LYS A 88 13.66 1.99 -1.44
C LYS A 88 13.68 3.26 -0.62
N GLY A 89 13.45 3.17 0.68
CA GLY A 89 13.54 4.32 1.56
C GLY A 89 12.22 5.03 1.83
N ALA A 90 11.10 4.50 1.34
CA ALA A 90 9.81 5.12 1.58
C ALA A 90 9.42 5.04 3.04
N ASN A 91 8.80 6.10 3.54
CA ASN A 91 8.30 6.15 4.89
C ASN A 91 6.79 5.98 4.84
N LEU A 92 6.35 4.73 4.81
CA LEU A 92 4.94 4.40 4.63
C LEU A 92 4.15 4.57 5.91
N TYR A 93 2.91 4.99 5.75
CA TYR A 93 1.95 5.06 6.86
C TYR A 93 1.16 3.77 7.03
N ASN A 94 1.51 2.74 6.31
CA ASN A 94 0.84 1.46 6.46
C ASN A 94 0.99 0.96 7.87
N GLN A 95 -0.12 0.45 8.41
CA GLN A 95 -0.11 -0.19 9.71
C GLN A 95 0.39 -1.61 9.53
N ILE A 96 1.65 -1.83 9.80
CA ILE A 96 2.28 -3.14 9.65
C ILE A 96 2.24 -3.84 11.00
N GLY A 97 1.11 -3.75 11.66
CA GLY A 97 0.96 -4.33 12.96
C GLY A 97 1.82 -3.62 14.00
N ILE A 98 1.97 -4.26 15.14
CA ILE A 98 2.88 -3.80 16.18
C ILE A 98 4.27 -4.14 15.68
N LYS A 99 5.12 -3.16 15.52
CA LYS A 99 6.47 -3.31 14.96
C LYS A 99 7.04 -4.69 15.28
N PRO A 100 7.00 -5.64 14.34
CA PRO A 100 7.55 -6.96 14.60
C PRO A 100 9.06 -6.88 14.75
N SER A 101 9.62 -7.85 15.45
CA SER A 101 11.06 -7.95 15.59
C SER A 101 11.71 -8.10 14.21
N SER A 102 13.00 -7.81 14.14
CA SER A 102 13.73 -8.00 12.88
C SER A 102 13.61 -9.41 12.35
N GLN A 103 13.59 -10.41 13.25
CA GLN A 103 13.43 -11.80 12.84
C GLN A 103 12.05 -12.06 12.25
N GLU A 104 11.01 -11.47 12.84
CA GLU A 104 9.67 -11.61 12.32
C GLU A 104 9.53 -10.95 10.96
N ILE A 105 10.12 -9.78 10.81
CA ILE A 105 10.12 -9.07 9.52
C ILE A 105 10.80 -9.93 8.47
N MET A 106 11.98 -10.47 8.79
CA MET A 106 12.70 -11.32 7.82
C MET A 106 11.92 -12.56 7.47
N ARG A 107 11.26 -13.17 8.45
CA ARG A 107 10.45 -14.37 8.21
C ARG A 107 9.29 -14.07 7.29
N LEU A 108 8.60 -12.95 7.49
CA LEU A 108 7.50 -12.54 6.63
C LEU A 108 7.98 -12.22 5.24
N ILE A 109 9.12 -11.54 5.13
CA ILE A 109 9.70 -11.20 3.83
C ILE A 109 9.99 -12.46 3.04
N HIS A 110 10.63 -13.44 3.64
CA HIS A 110 10.95 -14.69 2.95
C HIS A 110 9.69 -15.43 2.52
N ARG A 111 8.71 -15.49 3.41
CA ARG A 111 7.47 -16.17 3.11
C ARG A 111 6.75 -15.55 1.92
N TYR A 112 6.63 -14.23 1.89
CA TYR A 112 5.95 -13.55 0.79
C TYR A 112 6.77 -13.59 -0.48
N GLN A 113 8.07 -13.57 -0.36
CA GLN A 113 8.95 -13.67 -1.53
C GLN A 113 8.78 -15.02 -2.21
N ASP A 114 8.72 -16.10 -1.45
CA ASP A 114 8.51 -17.43 -2.01
C ASP A 114 7.17 -17.50 -2.76
N LEU A 115 6.15 -16.82 -2.25
CA LEU A 115 4.83 -16.83 -2.86
C LEU A 115 4.77 -15.96 -4.12
N THR A 116 5.66 -15.00 -4.27
CA THR A 116 5.60 -14.03 -5.35
C THR A 116 6.71 -14.17 -6.38
N ASP A 117 7.73 -14.98 -6.13
CA ASP A 117 8.90 -15.09 -7.01
C ASP A 117 8.53 -15.41 -8.45
N GLN A 118 7.50 -16.20 -8.61
CA GLN A 118 7.09 -16.61 -9.95
C GLN A 118 6.11 -15.62 -10.60
N ALA A 119 5.50 -14.78 -9.79
CA ALA A 119 4.51 -13.83 -10.26
C ALA A 119 5.11 -12.46 -10.54
N ILE A 120 6.27 -12.18 -10.00
CA ILE A 120 6.92 -10.88 -10.10
C ILE A 120 8.19 -11.00 -10.93
N PRO A 121 8.31 -10.24 -12.02
CA PRO A 121 9.53 -10.29 -12.83
C PRO A 121 10.75 -9.93 -11.99
N PRO A 122 11.91 -10.50 -12.29
CA PRO A 122 13.13 -10.22 -11.54
C PRO A 122 13.51 -8.75 -11.52
N ASN A 123 13.11 -8.00 -12.51
CA ASN A 123 13.43 -6.58 -12.64
C ASN A 123 12.25 -5.68 -12.30
N ALA A 124 11.28 -6.17 -11.54
CA ALA A 124 10.13 -5.36 -11.13
C ALA A 124 10.60 -4.37 -10.08
N GLU A 125 10.82 -3.18 -10.48
CA GLU A 125 11.34 -2.13 -9.62
C GLU A 125 10.41 -0.96 -9.54
#